data_ddb3c9086be83c11a179d56052349b3f
#
_entry.id   ddb3c9086be83c11a179d56052349b3f
#
_cell.length_a   1.000
_cell.length_b   1.000
_cell.length_c   1.000
_cell.angle_alpha   90.00
_cell.angle_beta   90.00
_cell.angle_gamma   90.00
#
_symmetry.space_group_name_H-M   'P 1'
#
loop_
_entity.id
_entity.type
_entity.pdbx_description
1 polymer ?
#
loop_
_entity_poly.entity_id
_entity_poly.type
_entity_poly.pdbx_seq_one_letter_code
_entity_poly.pdbx_strand_id
1 'polypeptide(L)'
;MLLHRKRPATFVTKTILLIGIFVLIIIITAAIILTYSSSPDLENNQYYYKVYAIVEQQAQNEMKDLSLDNLIQQGSPYLGNPLTAPVTIIDFSDFQCYLCARYVKATEPIIKEAYIDTGKVALVFKHLPNRGFDSMGASIAAQCTHEQEKFWDFHKLLYENQKPIDSGWVNKENLKKFVAKIHGLDMDKFNVCFDSQKYRSFVERDIKLGSSFGFQDTPSFVIVNSKDGSSPEMLKGAHPFSSFKAIIDRKLAELKNEAQ
;
A
#
# COMPACT_ATOMS: atom_id res chain seq x y z
N MET A 1 -20.58 -24.01 34.10
CA MET A 1 -19.14 -23.89 34.42
C MET A 1 -18.46 -23.28 33.21
N LEU A 2 -18.36 -21.94 33.17
CA LEU A 2 -17.88 -21.15 32.00
C LEU A 2 -16.38 -20.88 32.22
N LEU A 3 -15.54 -21.48 31.41
CA LEU A 3 -14.11 -21.24 31.38
C LEU A 3 -13.80 -19.95 30.57
N HIS A 4 -13.51 -18.88 31.28
CA HIS A 4 -12.94 -17.64 30.71
C HIS A 4 -11.50 -17.91 30.26
N ARG A 5 -11.29 -17.98 28.94
CA ARG A 5 -9.96 -18.05 28.35
C ARG A 5 -9.41 -16.62 28.22
N LYS A 6 -8.50 -16.24 29.11
CA LYS A 6 -7.73 -14.98 29.05
C LYS A 6 -6.82 -15.02 27.82
N ARG A 7 -6.91 -13.99 26.94
CA ARG A 7 -5.97 -13.78 25.83
C ARG A 7 -4.62 -13.27 26.37
N PRO A 8 -3.48 -13.67 25.81
CA PRO A 8 -2.19 -13.19 26.30
C PRO A 8 -1.93 -11.75 25.85
N ALA A 9 -1.63 -10.89 26.81
CA ALA A 9 -1.39 -9.45 26.70
C ALA A 9 0.03 -9.08 26.17
N THR A 10 0.71 -9.98 25.48
CA THR A 10 2.16 -9.84 25.20
C THR A 10 2.53 -9.18 23.89
N PHE A 11 1.58 -8.90 22.97
CA PHE A 11 1.92 -8.33 21.66
C PHE A 11 1.76 -6.81 21.60
N VAL A 12 0.75 -6.26 22.26
CA VAL A 12 0.52 -4.80 22.33
C VAL A 12 1.61 -4.10 23.14
N THR A 13 2.11 -4.76 24.20
CA THR A 13 3.20 -4.23 25.04
C THR A 13 4.54 -4.11 24.31
N LYS A 14 4.87 -4.99 23.36
CA LYS A 14 6.14 -4.90 22.60
C LYS A 14 6.15 -3.74 21.61
N THR A 15 5.06 -3.46 20.94
CA THR A 15 4.98 -2.35 19.95
C THR A 15 4.97 -1.00 20.66
N ILE A 16 4.25 -0.88 21.79
CA ILE A 16 4.27 0.33 22.63
C ILE A 16 5.66 0.53 23.24
N LEU A 17 6.34 -0.55 23.61
CA LEU A 17 7.70 -0.50 24.14
C LEU A 17 8.72 -0.04 23.09
N LEU A 18 8.60 -0.48 21.85
CA LEU A 18 9.48 -0.08 20.73
C LEU A 18 9.25 1.39 20.34
N ILE A 19 8.01 1.85 20.27
CA ILE A 19 7.69 3.28 20.04
C ILE A 19 8.17 4.13 21.20
N GLY A 20 8.00 3.65 22.46
CA GLY A 20 8.51 4.32 23.66
C GLY A 20 10.04 4.42 23.68
N ILE A 21 10.76 3.38 23.23
CA ILE A 21 12.22 3.40 23.10
C ILE A 21 12.65 4.37 22.01
N PHE A 22 11.95 4.43 20.87
CA PHE A 22 12.29 5.35 19.77
C PHE A 22 12.07 6.82 20.16
N VAL A 23 10.94 7.13 20.83
CA VAL A 23 10.67 8.46 21.38
C VAL A 23 11.69 8.82 22.47
N LEU A 24 12.07 7.86 23.32
CA LEU A 24 13.07 8.07 24.35
C LEU A 24 14.47 8.35 23.74
N ILE A 25 14.84 7.65 22.66
CA ILE A 25 16.08 7.90 21.92
C ILE A 25 16.07 9.29 21.31
N ILE A 26 14.96 9.74 20.71
CA ILE A 26 14.82 11.09 20.16
C ILE A 26 14.90 12.15 21.27
N ILE A 27 14.28 11.92 22.43
CA ILE A 27 14.34 12.84 23.58
C ILE A 27 15.75 12.88 24.17
N ILE A 28 16.41 11.73 24.29
CA ILE A 28 17.79 11.65 24.80
C ILE A 28 18.76 12.32 23.82
N THR A 29 18.62 12.11 22.53
CA THR A 29 19.46 12.79 21.52
C THR A 29 19.20 14.28 21.49
N ALA A 30 17.94 14.74 21.58
CA ALA A 30 17.61 16.16 21.71
C ALA A 30 18.14 16.77 23.02
N ALA A 31 18.04 16.06 24.16
CA ALA A 31 18.58 16.50 25.43
C ALA A 31 20.12 16.57 25.42
N ILE A 32 20.79 15.60 24.78
CA ILE A 32 22.24 15.60 24.58
C ILE A 32 22.62 16.79 23.69
N ILE A 33 21.90 17.07 22.62
CA ILE A 33 22.13 18.23 21.75
C ILE A 33 21.95 19.54 22.54
N LEU A 34 20.93 19.66 23.37
CA LEU A 34 20.65 20.86 24.17
C LEU A 34 21.68 21.06 25.30
N THR A 35 22.19 20.00 25.92
CA THR A 35 23.21 20.11 26.99
C THR A 35 24.61 20.34 26.45
N TYR A 36 24.90 19.90 25.21
CA TYR A 36 26.19 20.13 24.56
C TYR A 36 26.25 21.43 23.76
N SER A 37 25.12 22.07 23.44
CA SER A 37 25.08 23.32 22.65
C SER A 37 25.74 24.54 23.33
N SER A 38 26.19 24.37 24.57
CA SER A 38 26.87 25.42 25.33
C SER A 38 28.41 25.25 25.46
N SER A 39 28.99 24.23 24.77
CA SER A 39 30.46 24.02 24.81
C SER A 39 31.11 24.45 23.49
N PRO A 40 32.24 25.21 23.55
CA PRO A 40 32.95 25.73 22.37
C PRO A 40 33.62 24.65 21.49
N ASP A 41 33.62 23.38 21.89
CA ASP A 41 34.25 22.28 21.17
C ASP A 41 33.38 21.57 20.13
N LEU A 42 32.12 22.04 19.91
CA LEU A 42 31.17 21.40 18.99
C LEU A 42 31.51 21.60 17.50
N GLU A 43 32.21 22.70 17.15
CA GLU A 43 32.56 22.96 15.75
C GLU A 43 33.59 21.95 15.17
N ASN A 44 34.28 21.18 16.01
CA ASN A 44 35.30 20.21 15.60
C ASN A 44 34.96 18.74 15.90
N ASN A 45 33.72 18.43 16.34
CA ASN A 45 33.38 17.07 16.70
C ASN A 45 32.96 16.25 15.46
N GLN A 46 33.92 15.59 14.83
CA GLN A 46 33.75 14.70 13.68
C GLN A 46 32.67 13.60 13.91
N TYR A 47 32.42 13.21 15.16
CA TYR A 47 31.40 12.26 15.54
C TYR A 47 29.99 12.85 15.38
N TYR A 48 29.78 14.09 15.80
CA TYR A 48 28.52 14.82 15.65
C TYR A 48 28.13 14.96 14.18
N TYR A 49 29.06 15.40 13.33
CA TYR A 49 28.77 15.51 11.87
C TYR A 49 28.49 14.17 11.20
N LYS A 50 29.15 13.08 11.64
CA LYS A 50 28.85 11.74 11.14
C LYS A 50 27.44 11.26 11.54
N VAL A 51 27.04 11.47 12.79
CA VAL A 51 25.69 11.11 13.26
C VAL A 51 24.64 11.95 12.53
N TYR A 52 24.88 13.26 12.39
CA TYR A 52 23.97 14.14 11.65
C TYR A 52 23.81 13.71 10.19
N ALA A 53 24.92 13.43 9.51
CA ALA A 53 24.90 12.94 8.12
C ALA A 53 24.17 11.59 7.98
N ILE A 54 24.31 10.67 8.95
CA ILE A 54 23.59 9.38 8.95
C ILE A 54 22.09 9.60 9.12
N VAL A 55 21.68 10.47 10.06
CA VAL A 55 20.26 10.78 10.31
C VAL A 55 19.64 11.49 9.10
N GLU A 56 20.36 12.44 8.50
CA GLU A 56 19.92 13.13 7.29
C GLU A 56 19.82 12.18 6.10
N GLN A 57 20.78 11.28 5.94
CA GLN A 57 20.75 10.22 4.92
C GLN A 57 19.57 9.25 5.12
N GLN A 58 19.28 8.88 6.35
CA GLN A 58 18.11 8.04 6.67
C GLN A 58 16.80 8.78 6.38
N ALA A 59 16.68 10.04 6.79
CA ALA A 59 15.51 10.86 6.49
C ALA A 59 15.31 11.05 4.97
N GLN A 60 16.39 11.27 4.21
CA GLN A 60 16.33 11.37 2.75
C GLN A 60 15.95 10.03 2.10
N ASN A 61 16.43 8.90 2.62
CA ASN A 61 16.05 7.57 2.13
C ASN A 61 14.58 7.26 2.42
N GLU A 62 14.07 7.61 3.62
CA GLU A 62 12.65 7.46 3.96
C GLU A 62 11.76 8.34 3.07
N MET A 63 12.18 9.59 2.81
CA MET A 63 11.47 10.49 1.89
C MET A 63 11.52 9.99 0.43
N LYS A 64 12.63 9.37 0.01
CA LYS A 64 12.74 8.76 -1.31
C LYS A 64 11.86 7.53 -1.46
N ASP A 65 11.66 6.75 -0.39
CA ASP A 65 10.72 5.62 -0.38
C ASP A 65 9.25 6.08 -0.50
N LEU A 66 8.94 7.31 -0.07
CA LEU A 66 7.64 7.95 -0.25
C LEU A 66 7.50 8.70 -1.59
N SER A 67 8.53 8.68 -2.45
CA SER A 67 8.40 9.29 -3.77
C SER A 67 7.29 8.59 -4.59
N LEU A 68 6.56 9.37 -5.40
CA LEU A 68 5.49 8.81 -6.25
C LEU A 68 6.00 7.67 -7.13
N ASP A 69 7.23 7.74 -7.64
CA ASP A 69 7.85 6.70 -8.46
C ASP A 69 7.95 5.35 -7.73
N ASN A 70 8.30 5.36 -6.43
CA ASN A 70 8.31 4.15 -5.61
C ASN A 70 6.90 3.68 -5.26
N LEU A 71 5.98 4.61 -4.99
CA LEU A 71 4.59 4.30 -4.71
C LEU A 71 3.88 3.69 -5.92
N ILE A 72 4.15 4.19 -7.12
CA ILE A 72 3.53 3.69 -8.36
C ILE A 72 4.27 2.48 -8.91
N GLN A 73 5.53 2.29 -8.64
CA GLN A 73 6.37 1.21 -9.17
C GLN A 73 6.03 0.82 -10.62
N GLN A 74 6.98 0.83 -11.53
CA GLN A 74 6.75 0.46 -12.93
C GLN A 74 6.07 -0.92 -13.03
N GLY A 75 4.95 -0.99 -13.75
CA GLY A 75 4.14 -2.18 -13.92
C GLY A 75 3.03 -2.38 -12.86
N SER A 76 2.78 -1.41 -11.97
CA SER A 76 1.59 -1.44 -11.11
C SER A 76 0.32 -1.19 -11.92
N PRO A 77 -0.75 -1.99 -11.72
CA PRO A 77 -2.03 -1.73 -12.35
C PRO A 77 -2.65 -0.43 -11.82
N TYR A 78 -3.24 0.38 -12.71
CA TYR A 78 -3.90 1.62 -12.32
C TYR A 78 -5.17 1.90 -13.12
N LEU A 79 -6.07 2.69 -12.52
CA LEU A 79 -7.22 3.35 -13.18
C LEU A 79 -6.97 4.86 -13.16
N GLY A 80 -7.36 5.54 -14.23
CA GLY A 80 -6.94 6.91 -14.46
C GLY A 80 -5.46 6.98 -14.83
N ASN A 81 -4.86 8.16 -14.79
CA ASN A 81 -3.43 8.32 -15.10
C ASN A 81 -2.72 9.00 -13.92
N PRO A 82 -1.88 8.28 -13.17
CA PRO A 82 -1.19 8.84 -12.00
C PRO A 82 -0.19 9.96 -12.33
N LEU A 83 0.24 10.07 -13.61
CA LEU A 83 1.14 11.13 -14.05
C LEU A 83 0.41 12.45 -14.35
N THR A 84 -0.90 12.42 -14.53
CA THR A 84 -1.70 13.60 -14.88
C THR A 84 -2.79 13.94 -13.87
N ALA A 85 -3.30 12.96 -13.14
CA ALA A 85 -4.27 13.18 -12.09
C ALA A 85 -3.61 13.92 -10.90
N PRO A 86 -4.23 14.96 -10.34
CA PRO A 86 -3.64 15.71 -9.22
C PRO A 86 -3.52 14.91 -7.91
N VAL A 87 -4.38 13.90 -7.70
CA VAL A 87 -4.37 13.04 -6.50
C VAL A 87 -4.27 11.58 -6.90
N THR A 88 -3.45 10.80 -6.19
CA THR A 88 -3.35 9.35 -6.37
C THR A 88 -3.77 8.62 -5.09
N ILE A 89 -4.66 7.64 -5.25
CA ILE A 89 -5.01 6.64 -4.23
C ILE A 89 -4.18 5.40 -4.51
N ILE A 90 -3.47 4.90 -3.52
CA ILE A 90 -2.72 3.64 -3.57
C ILE A 90 -3.46 2.64 -2.70
N ASP A 91 -4.02 1.61 -3.31
CA ASP A 91 -4.82 0.57 -2.67
C ASP A 91 -3.99 -0.69 -2.44
N PHE A 92 -3.70 -1.01 -1.18
CA PHE A 92 -3.05 -2.24 -0.77
C PHE A 92 -4.12 -3.28 -0.41
N SER A 93 -4.29 -4.25 -1.30
CA SER A 93 -5.40 -5.20 -1.23
C SER A 93 -4.98 -6.66 -1.40
N ASP A 94 -5.85 -7.57 -0.93
CA ASP A 94 -5.73 -9.03 -1.04
C ASP A 94 -7.01 -9.60 -1.64
N PHE A 95 -6.90 -10.45 -2.66
CA PHE A 95 -8.05 -11.05 -3.33
C PHE A 95 -8.87 -11.98 -2.43
N GLN A 96 -8.31 -12.52 -1.36
CA GLN A 96 -9.05 -13.30 -0.38
C GLN A 96 -9.68 -12.45 0.75
N CYS A 97 -9.39 -11.14 0.81
CA CYS A 97 -9.89 -10.29 1.88
C CYS A 97 -11.36 -9.89 1.65
N TYR A 98 -12.24 -10.26 2.56
CA TYR A 98 -13.66 -9.89 2.52
C TYR A 98 -13.88 -8.37 2.54
N LEU A 99 -13.09 -7.63 3.33
CA LEU A 99 -13.18 -6.17 3.40
C LEU A 99 -12.76 -5.52 2.09
N CYS A 100 -11.76 -6.10 1.37
CA CYS A 100 -11.39 -5.64 0.03
C CYS A 100 -12.54 -5.83 -0.95
N ALA A 101 -13.19 -7.01 -0.95
CA ALA A 101 -14.36 -7.23 -1.77
C ALA A 101 -15.52 -6.25 -1.47
N ARG A 102 -15.71 -5.91 -0.19
CA ARG A 102 -16.71 -4.91 0.21
C ARG A 102 -16.37 -3.52 -0.35
N TYR A 103 -15.11 -3.10 -0.26
CA TYR A 103 -14.64 -1.84 -0.83
C TYR A 103 -14.85 -1.81 -2.35
N VAL A 104 -14.38 -2.83 -3.06
CA VAL A 104 -14.49 -2.94 -4.53
C VAL A 104 -15.94 -2.93 -5.02
N LYS A 105 -16.87 -3.52 -4.24
CA LYS A 105 -18.29 -3.58 -4.62
C LYS A 105 -19.07 -2.31 -4.26
N ALA A 106 -18.72 -1.64 -3.17
CA ALA A 106 -19.54 -0.56 -2.61
C ALA A 106 -18.93 0.83 -2.73
N THR A 107 -17.61 0.97 -2.74
CA THR A 107 -16.94 2.27 -2.64
C THR A 107 -16.15 2.62 -3.91
N GLU A 108 -15.37 1.69 -4.43
CA GLU A 108 -14.53 1.89 -5.63
C GLU A 108 -15.32 2.39 -6.85
N PRO A 109 -16.51 1.83 -7.20
CA PRO A 109 -17.27 2.30 -8.35
C PRO A 109 -17.67 3.77 -8.22
N ILE A 110 -18.02 4.22 -7.00
CA ILE A 110 -18.42 5.62 -6.76
C ILE A 110 -17.20 6.53 -6.86
N ILE A 111 -16.03 6.11 -6.36
CA ILE A 111 -14.77 6.86 -6.53
C ILE A 111 -14.43 6.95 -8.02
N LYS A 112 -14.58 5.84 -8.76
CA LYS A 112 -14.29 5.80 -10.19
C LYS A 112 -15.13 6.82 -10.94
N GLU A 113 -16.43 6.80 -10.77
CA GLU A 113 -17.36 7.73 -11.45
C GLU A 113 -17.11 9.20 -11.05
N ALA A 114 -16.97 9.47 -9.75
CA ALA A 114 -16.88 10.84 -9.25
C ALA A 114 -15.52 11.52 -9.54
N TYR A 115 -14.44 10.74 -9.57
CA TYR A 115 -13.08 11.30 -9.58
C TYR A 115 -12.14 10.72 -10.63
N ILE A 116 -12.15 9.39 -10.85
CA ILE A 116 -11.18 8.77 -11.77
C ILE A 116 -11.58 9.07 -13.22
N ASP A 117 -12.84 8.88 -13.57
CA ASP A 117 -13.35 9.15 -14.93
C ASP A 117 -13.32 10.64 -15.29
N THR A 118 -13.23 11.50 -14.27
CA THR A 118 -13.06 12.96 -14.45
C THR A 118 -11.61 13.43 -14.46
N GLY A 119 -10.64 12.50 -14.37
CA GLY A 119 -9.20 12.81 -14.38
C GLY A 119 -8.66 13.46 -13.10
N LYS A 120 -9.46 13.56 -12.03
CA LYS A 120 -9.07 14.19 -10.76
C LYS A 120 -8.27 13.27 -9.84
N VAL A 121 -8.46 11.96 -9.99
CA VAL A 121 -7.82 10.93 -9.18
C VAL A 121 -7.33 9.81 -10.06
N ALA A 122 -6.16 9.26 -9.72
CA ALA A 122 -5.73 7.94 -10.16
C ALA A 122 -5.82 6.94 -9.01
N LEU A 123 -6.15 5.69 -9.31
CA LEU A 123 -6.10 4.57 -8.38
C LEU A 123 -5.00 3.61 -8.82
N VAL A 124 -4.04 3.34 -7.95
CA VAL A 124 -2.96 2.38 -8.18
C VAL A 124 -3.17 1.20 -7.26
N PHE A 125 -3.18 -0.01 -7.82
CA PHE A 125 -3.32 -1.24 -7.04
C PHE A 125 -1.96 -1.77 -6.59
N LYS A 126 -1.87 -2.20 -5.33
CA LYS A 126 -0.72 -2.83 -4.71
C LYS A 126 -1.12 -4.15 -4.07
N HIS A 127 -0.30 -5.16 -4.32
CA HIS A 127 -0.53 -6.48 -3.76
C HIS A 127 -0.10 -6.57 -2.30
N LEU A 128 -1.03 -6.90 -1.40
CA LEU A 128 -0.72 -7.18 0.00
C LEU A 128 -1.35 -8.53 0.43
N PRO A 129 -0.84 -9.67 -0.12
CA PRO A 129 -1.39 -11.01 0.12
C PRO A 129 -1.08 -11.48 1.55
N ASN A 130 -1.95 -11.15 2.50
CA ASN A 130 -1.77 -11.45 3.92
C ASN A 130 -2.94 -12.22 4.55
N ARG A 131 -3.93 -12.68 3.76
CA ARG A 131 -5.15 -13.32 4.29
C ARG A 131 -5.18 -14.84 4.19
N GLY A 132 -4.34 -15.44 3.35
CA GLY A 132 -4.34 -16.90 3.21
C GLY A 132 -3.20 -17.42 2.35
N PHE A 133 -3.04 -18.75 2.34
CA PHE A 133 -1.94 -19.43 1.62
C PHE A 133 -2.00 -19.19 0.11
N ASP A 134 -3.21 -19.13 -0.47
CA ASP A 134 -3.41 -18.93 -1.91
C ASP A 134 -3.33 -17.46 -2.35
N SER A 135 -3.26 -16.50 -1.42
CA SER A 135 -3.27 -15.06 -1.74
C SER A 135 -2.07 -14.63 -2.58
N MET A 136 -0.87 -15.18 -2.32
CA MET A 136 0.32 -14.92 -3.13
C MET A 136 0.11 -15.39 -4.58
N GLY A 137 -0.45 -16.58 -4.77
CA GLY A 137 -0.77 -17.12 -6.10
C GLY A 137 -1.77 -16.23 -6.85
N ALA A 138 -2.82 -15.75 -6.17
CA ALA A 138 -3.80 -14.84 -6.75
C ALA A 138 -3.18 -13.50 -7.19
N SER A 139 -2.27 -12.95 -6.38
CA SER A 139 -1.51 -11.72 -6.70
C SER A 139 -0.61 -11.89 -7.93
N ILE A 140 0.13 -13.01 -8.02
CA ILE A 140 0.98 -13.30 -9.17
C ILE A 140 0.13 -13.52 -10.44
N ALA A 141 -1.00 -14.26 -10.33
CA ALA A 141 -1.91 -14.45 -11.45
C ALA A 141 -2.47 -13.11 -11.95
N ALA A 142 -2.88 -12.21 -11.04
CA ALA A 142 -3.35 -10.88 -11.40
C ALA A 142 -2.30 -10.07 -12.16
N GLN A 143 -1.04 -10.14 -11.73
CA GLN A 143 0.05 -9.45 -12.41
C GLN A 143 0.36 -10.08 -13.80
N CYS A 144 0.20 -11.40 -13.95
CA CYS A 144 0.29 -12.05 -15.25
C CYS A 144 -0.85 -11.66 -16.21
N THR A 145 -2.04 -11.37 -15.69
CA THR A 145 -3.12 -10.82 -16.52
C THR A 145 -2.87 -9.35 -16.88
N HIS A 146 -2.14 -8.61 -16.02
CA HIS A 146 -1.74 -7.22 -16.30
C HIS A 146 -0.83 -7.10 -17.52
N GLU A 147 0.07 -8.05 -17.76
CA GLU A 147 0.90 -8.07 -18.98
C GLU A 147 0.08 -8.07 -20.28
N GLN A 148 -1.18 -8.51 -20.20
CA GLN A 148 -2.09 -8.62 -21.32
C GLN A 148 -3.22 -7.57 -21.23
N GLU A 149 -3.05 -6.52 -20.40
CA GLU A 149 -4.03 -5.46 -20.18
C GLU A 149 -5.38 -5.96 -19.61
N LYS A 150 -5.35 -7.12 -18.91
CA LYS A 150 -6.54 -7.81 -18.37
C LYS A 150 -6.61 -7.81 -16.84
N PHE A 151 -5.82 -6.96 -16.17
CA PHE A 151 -5.82 -6.90 -14.72
C PHE A 151 -7.20 -6.59 -14.15
N TRP A 152 -7.87 -5.55 -14.64
CA TRP A 152 -9.14 -5.09 -14.07
C TRP A 152 -10.30 -6.04 -14.37
N ASP A 153 -10.24 -6.76 -15.50
CA ASP A 153 -11.18 -7.85 -15.80
C ASP A 153 -11.01 -8.98 -14.76
N PHE A 154 -9.77 -9.37 -14.47
CA PHE A 154 -9.46 -10.40 -13.50
C PHE A 154 -9.76 -9.96 -12.05
N HIS A 155 -9.41 -8.74 -11.69
CA HIS A 155 -9.70 -8.11 -10.40
C HIS A 155 -11.21 -8.17 -10.09
N LYS A 156 -12.03 -7.67 -11.00
CA LYS A 156 -13.49 -7.73 -10.89
C LYS A 156 -13.99 -9.16 -10.74
N LEU A 157 -13.53 -10.04 -11.62
CA LEU A 157 -13.93 -11.44 -11.64
C LEU A 157 -13.64 -12.16 -10.30
N LEU A 158 -12.48 -11.95 -9.71
CA LEU A 158 -12.14 -12.56 -8.42
C LEU A 158 -13.00 -12.02 -7.28
N TYR A 159 -13.14 -10.69 -7.15
CA TYR A 159 -13.93 -10.11 -6.06
C TYR A 159 -15.43 -10.40 -6.17
N GLU A 160 -15.97 -10.54 -7.38
CA GLU A 160 -17.36 -10.95 -7.58
C GLU A 160 -17.60 -12.40 -7.17
N ASN A 161 -16.60 -13.28 -7.33
CA ASN A 161 -16.68 -14.71 -7.07
C ASN A 161 -16.00 -15.15 -5.77
N GLN A 162 -15.67 -14.20 -4.89
CA GLN A 162 -14.93 -14.46 -3.65
C GLN A 162 -15.67 -15.49 -2.77
N LYS A 163 -14.89 -16.43 -2.23
CA LYS A 163 -15.31 -17.45 -1.28
C LYS A 163 -14.50 -17.36 0.02
N PRO A 164 -14.79 -18.17 1.05
CA PRO A 164 -14.03 -18.17 2.28
C PRO A 164 -12.53 -18.34 2.05
N ILE A 165 -11.73 -17.67 2.90
CA ILE A 165 -10.28 -17.75 2.89
C ILE A 165 -9.83 -19.21 2.97
N ASP A 166 -8.82 -19.58 2.16
CA ASP A 166 -8.20 -20.91 2.11
C ASP A 166 -9.16 -22.07 1.84
N SER A 167 -10.33 -21.78 1.24
CA SER A 167 -11.24 -22.82 0.74
C SER A 167 -10.79 -23.45 -0.59
N GLY A 168 -9.57 -23.11 -1.07
CA GLY A 168 -9.02 -23.56 -2.34
C GLY A 168 -9.62 -22.87 -3.57
N TRP A 169 -10.49 -21.87 -3.39
CA TRP A 169 -11.19 -21.21 -4.50
C TRP A 169 -10.25 -20.42 -5.44
N VAL A 170 -9.10 -19.95 -4.93
CA VAL A 170 -8.02 -19.32 -5.70
C VAL A 170 -6.71 -20.13 -5.66
N ASN A 171 -6.82 -21.46 -5.54
CA ASN A 171 -5.68 -22.32 -5.78
C ASN A 171 -5.24 -22.25 -7.26
N LYS A 172 -4.06 -22.79 -7.57
CA LYS A 172 -3.44 -22.72 -8.90
C LYS A 172 -4.39 -23.13 -10.03
N GLU A 173 -5.13 -24.23 -9.84
CA GLU A 173 -6.04 -24.76 -10.87
C GLU A 173 -7.26 -23.85 -11.09
N ASN A 174 -7.84 -23.35 -9.99
CA ASN A 174 -9.02 -22.48 -10.06
C ASN A 174 -8.66 -21.10 -10.61
N LEU A 175 -7.46 -20.56 -10.30
CA LEU A 175 -6.97 -19.32 -10.92
C LEU A 175 -6.89 -19.45 -12.44
N LYS A 176 -6.34 -20.57 -12.96
CA LYS A 176 -6.32 -20.84 -14.42
C LYS A 176 -7.75 -20.91 -15.02
N LYS A 177 -8.72 -21.51 -14.30
CA LYS A 177 -10.12 -21.54 -14.72
C LYS A 177 -10.76 -20.15 -14.71
N PHE A 178 -10.42 -19.29 -13.76
CA PHE A 178 -10.90 -17.89 -13.75
C PHE A 178 -10.33 -17.11 -14.92
N VAL A 179 -9.02 -17.21 -15.16
CA VAL A 179 -8.36 -16.51 -16.27
C VAL A 179 -8.90 -16.94 -17.62
N ALA A 180 -9.19 -18.23 -17.81
CA ALA A 180 -9.77 -18.76 -19.05
C ALA A 180 -11.16 -18.18 -19.41
N LYS A 181 -11.83 -17.52 -18.45
CA LYS A 181 -13.11 -16.84 -18.70
C LYS A 181 -12.93 -15.41 -19.23
N ILE A 182 -11.71 -14.87 -19.22
CA ILE A 182 -11.43 -13.49 -19.62
C ILE A 182 -11.27 -13.45 -21.15
N HIS A 183 -12.16 -12.70 -21.80
CA HIS A 183 -12.14 -12.57 -23.25
C HIS A 183 -10.84 -11.90 -23.75
N GLY A 184 -10.23 -12.48 -24.78
CA GLY A 184 -9.05 -11.92 -25.42
C GLY A 184 -7.74 -12.11 -24.65
N LEU A 185 -7.74 -12.94 -23.60
CA LEU A 185 -6.52 -13.31 -22.87
C LEU A 185 -5.89 -14.56 -23.51
N ASP A 186 -4.58 -14.51 -23.76
CA ASP A 186 -3.76 -15.62 -24.24
C ASP A 186 -3.35 -16.52 -23.08
N MET A 187 -3.93 -17.72 -23.02
CA MET A 187 -3.72 -18.69 -21.94
C MET A 187 -2.29 -19.28 -21.95
N ASP A 188 -1.63 -19.38 -23.10
CA ASP A 188 -0.26 -19.91 -23.17
C ASP A 188 0.71 -18.91 -22.56
N LYS A 189 0.60 -17.62 -22.89
CA LYS A 189 1.37 -16.54 -22.25
C LYS A 189 1.10 -16.49 -20.75
N PHE A 190 -0.16 -16.57 -20.34
CA PHE A 190 -0.52 -16.59 -18.94
C PHE A 190 0.10 -17.78 -18.21
N ASN A 191 0.01 -18.99 -18.76
CA ASN A 191 0.58 -20.18 -18.14
C ASN A 191 2.10 -20.08 -17.97
N VAL A 192 2.84 -19.62 -18.98
CA VAL A 192 4.29 -19.39 -18.89
C VAL A 192 4.62 -18.40 -17.77
N CYS A 193 3.93 -17.26 -17.71
CA CYS A 193 4.12 -16.25 -16.68
C CYS A 193 3.80 -16.80 -15.28
N PHE A 194 2.64 -17.42 -15.12
CA PHE A 194 2.14 -17.87 -13.83
C PHE A 194 2.90 -19.06 -13.27
N ASP A 195 3.18 -20.08 -14.10
CA ASP A 195 3.90 -21.29 -13.70
C ASP A 195 5.37 -21.01 -13.35
N SER A 196 6.00 -20.03 -14.00
CA SER A 196 7.36 -19.57 -13.67
C SER A 196 7.41 -18.63 -12.45
N GLN A 197 6.25 -18.26 -11.87
CA GLN A 197 6.18 -17.29 -10.77
C GLN A 197 6.84 -15.93 -11.12
N LYS A 198 6.77 -15.49 -12.38
CA LYS A 198 7.47 -14.33 -12.94
C LYS A 198 7.36 -13.08 -12.05
N TYR A 199 6.19 -12.83 -11.47
CA TYR A 199 5.91 -11.63 -10.67
C TYR A 199 6.03 -11.81 -9.15
N ARG A 200 6.63 -12.91 -8.68
CA ARG A 200 6.83 -13.11 -7.23
C ARG A 200 7.57 -11.94 -6.58
N SER A 201 8.73 -11.57 -7.13
CA SER A 201 9.53 -10.45 -6.61
C SER A 201 8.81 -9.10 -6.70
N PHE A 202 7.92 -8.91 -7.70
CA PHE A 202 7.09 -7.72 -7.79
C PHE A 202 6.12 -7.64 -6.61
N VAL A 203 5.40 -8.74 -6.33
CA VAL A 203 4.47 -8.81 -5.19
C VAL A 203 5.21 -8.64 -3.86
N GLU A 204 6.41 -9.23 -3.72
CA GLU A 204 7.24 -9.07 -2.51
C GLU A 204 7.68 -7.61 -2.29
N ARG A 205 7.93 -6.84 -3.35
CA ARG A 205 8.20 -5.39 -3.22
C ARG A 205 6.96 -4.62 -2.77
N ASP A 206 5.79 -4.95 -3.27
CA ASP A 206 4.53 -4.34 -2.81
C ASP A 206 4.27 -4.64 -1.32
N ILE A 207 4.55 -5.87 -0.87
CA ILE A 207 4.46 -6.24 0.56
C ILE A 207 5.41 -5.40 1.41
N LYS A 208 6.66 -5.24 0.96
CA LYS A 208 7.66 -4.40 1.67
C LYS A 208 7.20 -2.96 1.76
N LEU A 209 6.67 -2.41 0.66
CA LEU A 209 6.14 -1.05 0.63
C LEU A 209 4.94 -0.91 1.59
N GLY A 210 3.98 -1.83 1.58
CA GLY A 210 2.88 -1.82 2.54
C GLY A 210 3.35 -1.91 3.99
N SER A 211 4.39 -2.73 4.24
CA SER A 211 5.00 -2.86 5.57
C SER A 211 5.69 -1.58 6.03
N SER A 212 6.31 -0.80 5.14
CA SER A 212 6.93 0.48 5.49
C SER A 212 5.91 1.53 5.96
N PHE A 213 4.66 1.43 5.49
CA PHE A 213 3.51 2.21 6.00
C PHE A 213 2.89 1.62 7.29
N GLY A 214 3.43 0.53 7.81
CA GLY A 214 2.86 -0.17 8.96
C GLY A 214 1.51 -0.83 8.66
N PHE A 215 1.26 -1.23 7.40
CA PHE A 215 0.06 -1.94 7.02
C PHE A 215 0.20 -3.44 7.32
N GLN A 216 -0.69 -3.94 8.17
CA GLN A 216 -0.80 -5.36 8.54
C GLN A 216 -2.14 -5.95 8.08
N ASP A 217 -3.07 -5.11 7.68
CA ASP A 217 -4.43 -5.47 7.29
C ASP A 217 -4.80 -4.87 5.94
N THR A 218 -5.75 -5.53 5.26
CA THR A 218 -6.32 -5.11 3.97
C THR A 218 -7.82 -4.86 4.04
N PRO A 219 -8.37 -3.96 3.22
CA PRO A 219 -7.63 -3.01 2.38
C PRO A 219 -6.97 -1.93 3.24
N SER A 220 -5.85 -1.38 2.78
CA SER A 220 -5.22 -0.20 3.37
C SER A 220 -4.85 0.76 2.24
N PHE A 221 -5.03 2.05 2.47
CA PHE A 221 -4.87 3.07 1.43
C PHE A 221 -3.89 4.14 1.85
N VAL A 222 -3.11 4.61 0.88
CA VAL A 222 -2.35 5.86 0.97
C VAL A 222 -2.89 6.81 -0.09
N ILE A 223 -3.28 8.02 0.29
CA ILE A 223 -3.80 9.04 -0.61
C ILE A 223 -2.81 10.20 -0.61
N VAL A 224 -2.22 10.49 -1.76
CA VAL A 224 -1.11 11.44 -1.91
C VAL A 224 -1.40 12.49 -2.98
N ASN A 225 -0.64 13.59 -2.93
CA ASN A 225 -0.45 14.47 -4.06
C ASN A 225 0.33 13.72 -5.16
N SER A 226 -0.18 13.67 -6.37
CA SER A 226 0.44 12.89 -7.46
C SER A 226 1.75 13.50 -7.96
N LYS A 227 1.98 14.80 -7.77
CA LYS A 227 3.17 15.47 -8.30
C LYS A 227 4.46 14.98 -7.65
N ASP A 228 4.42 14.71 -6.35
CA ASP A 228 5.61 14.46 -5.54
C ASP A 228 5.41 13.40 -4.44
N GLY A 229 4.21 12.83 -4.30
CA GLY A 229 3.88 11.90 -3.23
C GLY A 229 3.68 12.56 -1.87
N SER A 230 3.70 13.91 -1.81
CA SER A 230 3.58 14.65 -0.55
C SER A 230 2.23 14.51 0.13
N SER A 231 2.18 14.95 1.39
CA SER A 231 0.97 14.96 2.22
C SER A 231 0.24 13.60 2.25
N PRO A 232 0.91 12.48 2.54
CA PRO A 232 0.28 11.17 2.56
C PRO A 232 -0.77 11.09 3.67
N GLU A 233 -1.97 10.66 3.30
CA GLU A 233 -3.04 10.34 4.25
C GLU A 233 -3.43 8.88 4.14
N MET A 234 -3.54 8.21 5.29
CA MET A 234 -3.77 6.78 5.34
C MET A 234 -5.19 6.46 5.81
N LEU A 235 -5.83 5.51 5.13
CA LEU A 235 -7.07 4.87 5.58
C LEU A 235 -6.81 3.36 5.74
N LYS A 236 -7.21 2.78 6.88
CA LYS A 236 -7.07 1.33 7.14
C LYS A 236 -8.45 0.70 7.24
N GLY A 237 -8.73 -0.27 6.35
CA GLY A 237 -10.02 -0.93 6.26
C GLY A 237 -10.94 -0.39 5.19
N ALA A 238 -12.07 -1.09 4.97
CA ALA A 238 -13.06 -0.73 3.96
C ALA A 238 -13.95 0.43 4.44
N HIS A 239 -13.45 1.66 4.24
CA HIS A 239 -14.17 2.88 4.54
C HIS A 239 -15.28 3.18 3.53
N PRO A 240 -16.36 3.89 3.93
CA PRO A 240 -17.37 4.37 3.00
C PRO A 240 -16.82 5.50 2.09
N PHE A 241 -17.49 5.72 0.97
CA PHE A 241 -17.12 6.78 0.00
C PHE A 241 -16.92 8.16 0.65
N SER A 242 -17.72 8.52 1.66
CA SER A 242 -17.61 9.81 2.34
C SER A 242 -16.25 10.07 2.97
N SER A 243 -15.56 9.03 3.46
CA SER A 243 -14.21 9.16 4.01
C SER A 243 -13.19 9.50 2.93
N PHE A 244 -13.24 8.80 1.78
CA PHE A 244 -12.39 9.10 0.62
C PHE A 244 -12.69 10.50 0.07
N LYS A 245 -13.98 10.83 -0.09
CA LYS A 245 -14.41 12.15 -0.58
C LYS A 245 -13.84 13.29 0.26
N ALA A 246 -13.88 13.19 1.57
CA ALA A 246 -13.37 14.24 2.48
C ALA A 246 -11.87 14.49 2.28
N ILE A 247 -11.08 13.43 2.09
CA ILE A 247 -9.64 13.54 1.85
C ILE A 247 -9.36 14.07 0.45
N ILE A 248 -10.00 13.49 -0.57
CA ILE A 248 -9.78 13.87 -1.97
C ILE A 248 -10.12 15.35 -2.19
N ASP A 249 -11.30 15.80 -1.75
CA ASP A 249 -11.75 17.17 -1.95
C ASP A 249 -10.82 18.16 -1.25
N ARG A 250 -10.33 17.85 -0.04
CA ARG A 250 -9.35 18.68 0.67
C ARG A 250 -8.06 18.81 -0.13
N LYS A 251 -7.46 17.68 -0.59
CA LYS A 251 -6.23 17.67 -1.38
C LYS A 251 -6.38 18.46 -2.69
N LEU A 252 -7.50 18.30 -3.37
CA LEU A 252 -7.79 19.05 -4.60
C LEU A 252 -7.91 20.56 -4.34
N ALA A 253 -8.45 20.98 -3.19
CA ALA A 253 -8.54 22.37 -2.80
C ALA A 253 -7.16 22.96 -2.43
N GLU A 254 -6.34 22.21 -1.69
CA GLU A 254 -4.97 22.59 -1.34
C GLU A 254 -4.13 22.87 -2.59
N LEU A 255 -4.10 21.89 -3.53
CA LEU A 255 -3.37 22.01 -4.79
C LEU A 255 -3.83 23.18 -5.67
N LYS A 256 -5.14 23.53 -5.63
CA LYS A 256 -5.65 24.69 -6.35
C LYS A 256 -5.16 26.01 -5.76
N ASN A 257 -5.03 26.08 -4.43
CA ASN A 257 -4.54 27.27 -3.74
C ASN A 257 -3.03 27.47 -3.95
N GLU A 258 -2.25 26.40 -4.05
CA GLU A 258 -0.81 26.47 -4.32
C GLU A 258 -0.49 26.90 -5.77
N ALA A 259 -1.44 26.75 -6.70
CA ALA A 259 -1.30 27.13 -8.10
C ALA A 259 -1.67 28.61 -8.40
N GLN A 260 -2.22 29.34 -7.42
CA GLN A 260 -2.58 30.75 -7.50
C GLN A 260 -1.49 31.64 -6.93
#